data_503aab64fb048177fcc248a330b32a78
#
_entry.id   503aab64fb048177fcc248a330b32a78
#
_cell.length_a   1.000
_cell.length_b   1.000
_cell.length_c   1.000
_cell.angle_alpha   90.00
_cell.angle_beta   90.00
_cell.angle_gamma   90.00
#
_symmetry.space_group_name_H-M   'P 1'
#
loop_
_entity.id
_entity.type
_entity.pdbx_description
1 polymer ?
#
loop_
_entity_poly.entity_id
_entity_poly.type
_entity_poly.pdbx_seq_one_letter_code
_entity_poly.pdbx_strand_id
1 'polypeptide(L)' 'MRIRYDPQADAMYIRLSEAEIEHSDEVEAGIILDYDIEDRLVAIEILDVRKRVAPPFTIKGELEIDMPAQARDA' A
#
# COMPACT_ATOMS: atom_id res chain seq x y z
N MET A 1 -3.61 2.37 8.77
CA MET A 1 -2.63 1.88 7.78
C MET A 1 -1.96 0.64 8.33
N ARG A 2 -1.88 -0.38 7.52
CA ARG A 2 -1.20 -1.62 7.90
C ARG A 2 -0.09 -1.89 6.91
N ILE A 3 1.10 -2.17 7.43
CA ILE A 3 2.25 -2.49 6.58
C ILE A 3 2.66 -3.92 6.89
N ARG A 4 2.80 -4.72 5.86
CA ARG A 4 3.24 -6.10 5.99
C ARG A 4 4.35 -6.36 4.97
N TYR A 5 5.44 -6.95 5.47
CA TYR A 5 6.53 -7.35 4.60
C TYR A 5 6.70 -8.86 4.69
N ASP A 6 6.75 -9.51 3.53
CA ASP A 6 7.01 -10.94 3.44
C ASP A 6 8.45 -11.12 2.96
N PRO A 7 9.37 -11.55 3.84
CA PRO A 7 10.77 -11.68 3.47
C PRO A 7 11.04 -12.81 2.47
N GLN A 8 10.18 -13.82 2.40
CA GLN A 8 10.36 -14.89 1.43
C GLN A 8 9.99 -14.45 0.02
N ALA A 9 8.92 -13.72 -0.09
CA ALA A 9 8.49 -13.17 -1.37
C ALA A 9 9.18 -11.85 -1.71
N ASP A 10 9.85 -11.24 -0.74
CA ASP A 10 10.46 -9.92 -0.86
C ASP A 10 9.43 -8.90 -1.32
N ALA A 11 8.25 -8.96 -0.74
CA ALA A 11 7.10 -8.15 -1.13
C ALA A 11 6.56 -7.37 0.07
N MET A 12 6.20 -6.12 -0.17
CA MET A 12 5.62 -5.25 0.84
C MET A 12 4.19 -4.92 0.45
N TYR A 13 3.30 -4.95 1.42
CA TYR A 13 1.91 -4.62 1.24
C TYR A 13 1.54 -3.50 2.22
N ILE A 14 1.05 -2.39 1.68
CA ILE A 14 0.65 -1.23 2.47
C ILE A 14 -0.85 -1.04 2.29
N ARG A 15 -1.61 -1.34 3.34
CA ARG A 15 -3.06 -1.18 3.29
C ARG A 15 -3.45 0.15 3.91
N LEU A 16 -4.00 1.02 3.09
CA LEU A 16 -4.40 2.37 3.49
C LEU A 16 -5.84 2.44 3.97
N SER A 17 -6.69 1.57 3.44
CA SER A 17 -8.12 1.58 3.72
C SER A 17 -8.63 0.16 3.89
N GLU A 18 -9.71 0.01 4.66
CA GLU A 18 -10.38 -1.29 4.81
C GLU A 18 -11.45 -1.49 3.74
N ALA A 19 -11.56 -0.59 2.78
CA ALA A 19 -12.52 -0.74 1.69
C ALA A 19 -12.19 -1.97 0.86
N GLU A 20 -13.21 -2.52 0.22
CA GLU A 20 -13.04 -3.67 -0.65
C GLU A 20 -12.29 -3.28 -1.91
N ILE A 21 -11.33 -4.11 -2.31
CA ILE A 21 -10.58 -3.88 -3.54
C ILE A 21 -11.40 -4.37 -4.72
N GLU A 22 -11.66 -3.49 -5.66
CA GLU A 22 -12.43 -3.81 -6.86
C GLU A 22 -11.53 -4.15 -8.03
N HIS A 23 -10.42 -3.41 -8.20
CA HIS A 23 -9.47 -3.67 -9.26
C HIS A 23 -8.07 -3.23 -8.85
N SER A 24 -7.08 -3.73 -9.57
CA SER A 24 -5.68 -3.44 -9.32
C SER A 24 -5.02 -3.05 -10.64
N ASP A 25 -4.04 -2.16 -10.55
CA ASP A 25 -3.32 -1.66 -11.70
C ASP A 25 -1.83 -1.70 -11.42
N GLU A 26 -1.09 -2.44 -12.23
CA GLU A 26 0.36 -2.47 -12.13
C GLU A 26 0.92 -1.27 -12.89
N VAL A 27 1.13 -0.18 -12.16
CA VAL A 27 1.52 1.11 -12.76
C VAL A 27 2.96 1.13 -13.23
N GLU A 28 3.77 0.26 -12.67
CA GLU A 28 5.16 0.05 -13.05
C GLU A 28 5.47 -1.40 -12.68
N ALA A 29 6.41 -2.03 -13.37
CA ALA A 29 6.75 -3.40 -13.05
C ALA A 29 7.05 -3.56 -11.55
N GLY A 30 6.24 -4.34 -10.85
CA GLY A 30 6.40 -4.59 -9.43
C GLY A 30 5.80 -3.54 -8.51
N ILE A 31 5.10 -2.53 -9.04
CA ILE A 31 4.37 -1.55 -8.21
C ILE A 31 2.90 -1.63 -8.60
N ILE A 32 2.07 -2.10 -7.68
CA ILE A 32 0.66 -2.37 -7.93
C ILE A 32 -0.18 -1.48 -7.02
N LEU A 33 -1.12 -0.76 -7.60
CA LEU A 33 -2.08 0.04 -6.85
C LEU A 33 -3.43 -0.66 -6.87
N ASP A 34 -4.04 -0.77 -5.70
CA ASP A 34 -5.34 -1.41 -5.53
C ASP A 34 -6.40 -0.35 -5.26
N TYR A 35 -7.52 -0.44 -5.96
CA TYR A 35 -8.57 0.58 -5.94
C TYR A 35 -9.92 0.01 -5.56
N ASP A 36 -10.76 0.85 -4.97
CA ASP A 36 -12.15 0.51 -4.70
C ASP A 36 -13.02 0.76 -5.94
N ILE A 37 -14.32 0.55 -5.79
CA ILE A 37 -15.27 0.70 -6.91
C ILE A 37 -15.39 2.14 -7.41
N GLU A 38 -14.97 3.10 -6.60
CA GLU A 38 -14.99 4.51 -6.98
C GLU A 38 -13.61 5.01 -7.42
N ASP A 39 -12.70 4.09 -7.74
CA ASP A 39 -11.34 4.39 -8.18
C ASP A 39 -10.53 5.15 -7.13
N ARG A 40 -10.80 4.90 -5.86
CA ARG A 40 -10.02 5.46 -4.78
C ARG A 40 -8.98 4.44 -4.33
N LEU A 41 -7.81 4.91 -3.95
CA LEU A 41 -6.70 4.05 -3.55
C LEU A 41 -6.99 3.35 -2.23
N VAL A 42 -6.84 2.03 -2.23
CA VAL A 42 -7.05 1.19 -1.04
C VAL A 42 -5.71 0.68 -0.50
N ALA A 43 -4.85 0.20 -1.38
CA ALA A 43 -3.60 -0.43 -0.98
C ALA A 43 -2.53 -0.28 -2.05
N ILE A 44 -1.28 -0.50 -1.63
CA ILE A 44 -0.12 -0.47 -2.51
C ILE A 44 0.66 -1.76 -2.27
N GLU A 45 1.08 -2.43 -3.36
CA GLU A 45 1.91 -3.62 -3.28
C GLU A 45 3.23 -3.33 -3.98
N ILE A 46 4.33 -3.68 -3.34
CA ILE A 46 5.67 -3.44 -3.86
C ILE A 46 6.39 -4.77 -3.90
N LEU A 47 6.80 -5.20 -5.08
CA LEU A 47 7.58 -6.42 -5.28
C LEU A 47 9.06 -6.08 -5.38
N ASP A 48 9.92 -7.07 -5.13
CA ASP A 48 11.38 -6.92 -5.22
C ASP A 48 11.88 -5.75 -4.37
N VAL A 49 11.43 -5.69 -3.13
CA VAL A 49 11.73 -4.58 -2.23
C VAL A 49 13.23 -4.36 -2.08
N ARG A 50 14.01 -5.45 -1.92
CA ARG A 50 15.46 -5.34 -1.71
C ARG A 50 16.19 -4.73 -2.89
N LYS A 51 15.60 -4.82 -4.09
CA LYS A 51 16.19 -4.24 -5.29
C LYS A 51 15.78 -2.79 -5.49
N ARG A 52 14.69 -2.37 -4.84
CA ARG A 52 14.10 -1.05 -5.04
C ARG A 52 14.48 -0.05 -3.98
N VAL A 53 14.71 -0.53 -2.76
CA VAL A 53 14.99 0.35 -1.63
C VAL A 53 16.46 0.25 -1.27
N ALA A 54 17.13 1.39 -1.20
CA ALA A 54 18.55 1.44 -0.88
C ALA A 54 18.79 0.94 0.55
N PRO A 55 19.75 0.04 0.76
CA PRO A 55 20.12 -0.38 2.11
C PRO A 55 20.95 0.69 2.81
N PRO A 56 20.98 0.77 4.14
CA PRO A 56 20.09 0.02 5.02
C PRO A 56 18.71 0.65 5.06
N PHE A 57 17.69 -0.19 5.22
CA PHE A 57 16.33 0.35 5.37
C PHE A 57 15.64 -0.33 6.54
N THR A 58 14.69 0.38 7.12
CA THR A 58 13.91 -0.11 8.23
C THR A 58 12.44 0.03 7.90
N ILE A 59 11.69 -1.04 8.17
CA ILE A 59 10.24 -0.98 8.08
C ILE A 59 9.72 -0.85 9.50
N LYS A 60 9.24 0.36 9.83
CA LYS A 60 8.58 0.62 11.11
C LYS A 60 7.16 0.97 10.77
N GLY A 61 6.27 0.05 11.06
CA GLY A 61 4.88 0.25 10.77
C GLY A 61 4.17 0.83 11.94
N GLU A 62 3.10 1.39 11.77
CA GLU A 62 1.95 1.74 12.58
C GLU A 62 1.82 3.20 12.80
N LEU A 63 1.36 3.83 11.76
CA LEU A 63 0.74 5.11 11.89
C LEU A 63 -0.76 4.88 11.75
N GLU A 64 -1.47 4.95 12.87
CA GLU A 64 -2.92 4.89 12.84
C GLU A 64 -3.46 6.30 13.04
N ILE A 65 -3.96 6.87 11.98
CA ILE A 65 -4.67 8.14 12.03
C ILE A 65 -6.03 7.90 11.43
N ASP A 66 -7.06 8.04 12.25
CA ASP A 66 -8.43 7.92 11.78
C ASP A 66 -8.83 9.21 11.10
N MET A 67 -8.97 9.14 9.79
CA MET A 67 -9.40 10.27 8.98
C MET A 67 -10.90 10.18 8.77
N PRO A 68 -11.69 11.17 9.24
CA PRO A 68 -13.11 11.18 8.95
C PRO A 68 -13.34 11.29 7.45
N ALA A 69 -14.35 10.59 6.95
CA ALA A 69 -14.64 10.62 5.52
C ALA A 69 -14.88 12.02 5.00
N GLN A 70 -15.45 12.90 5.82
CA GLN A 70 -15.76 14.26 5.44
C GLN A 70 -14.55 15.17 5.34
N ALA A 71 -13.43 14.77 5.92
CA ALA A 71 -12.22 15.62 5.95
C ALA A 71 -11.70 15.94 4.54
N ARG A 72 -12.07 15.15 3.56
CA ARG A 72 -11.62 15.30 2.20
C ARG A 72 -12.52 16.19 1.34
N ASP A 73 -13.61 16.66 1.89
CA ASP A 73 -14.60 17.45 1.15
C ASP A 73 -14.25 18.93 1.12
N ALA A 74 -13.02 19.22 0.95
CA ALA A 74 -12.59 20.59 0.89
C ALA A 74 -12.96 21.22 -0.47
#